data_06f109e4aae3fe67f407d6d445318eca
#
_entry.id   06f109e4aae3fe67f407d6d445318eca
#
_cell.length_a   1.000
_cell.length_b   1.000
_cell.length_c   1.000
_cell.angle_alpha   90.00
_cell.angle_beta   90.00
_cell.angle_gamma   90.00
#
_symmetry.space_group_name_H-M   'P 1'
#
loop_
_entity.id
_entity.type
_entity.pdbx_description
1 polymer ?
#
loop_
_entity_poly.entity_id
_entity_poly.type
_entity_poly.pdbx_seq_one_letter_code
_entity_poly.pdbx_strand_id
1 'polypeptide(L)'
;MKNLLTLSMVFLAFSLSAGYEKGNSKAWEIKVYSSAAPAYIGDNATIIGASGKVLRKGTNGWRCEPFMPMPEGGFKSAHDTAAACSDKNAVAWANAYKANKTPELEADGWIWMLHGDLGVDNFTPYTDGQKNAGHKHFIESGAHMMLMPKDPKSLEGQSTDYTNGGPYVMFKGTPYVHLMIPLEGYYDYQPEASPHSH
;
A
#
# COMPACT_ATOMS: atom_id res chain seq x y z
N MET A 1 -63.89 -31.15 29.69
CA MET A 1 -62.49 -31.49 29.78
C MET A 1 -61.80 -30.91 28.56
N LYS A 2 -61.04 -29.79 28.73
CA LYS A 2 -60.40 -29.09 27.58
C LYS A 2 -58.90 -29.44 27.65
N ASN A 3 -58.43 -30.17 26.66
CA ASN A 3 -57.00 -30.49 26.50
C ASN A 3 -56.28 -29.29 25.92
N LEU A 4 -55.37 -28.71 26.71
CA LEU A 4 -54.45 -27.66 26.27
C LEU A 4 -53.23 -28.36 25.69
N LEU A 5 -53.03 -28.29 24.35
CA LEU A 5 -51.76 -28.68 23.71
C LEU A 5 -50.77 -27.54 23.86
N THR A 6 -49.75 -27.73 24.66
CA THR A 6 -48.60 -26.83 24.75
C THR A 6 -47.65 -27.17 23.63
N LEU A 7 -47.52 -26.24 22.66
CA LEU A 7 -46.56 -26.31 21.56
C LEU A 7 -45.21 -25.76 22.07
N SER A 8 -44.28 -26.65 22.35
CA SER A 8 -42.90 -26.25 22.73
C SER A 8 -42.11 -25.88 21.46
N MET A 9 -41.90 -24.57 21.28
CA MET A 9 -40.92 -24.08 20.27
C MET A 9 -39.48 -24.35 20.76
N VAL A 10 -38.83 -25.29 20.11
CA VAL A 10 -37.37 -25.49 20.27
C VAL A 10 -36.65 -24.44 19.42
N PHE A 11 -36.10 -23.43 20.07
CA PHE A 11 -35.16 -22.51 19.44
C PHE A 11 -33.81 -23.23 19.26
N LEU A 12 -33.50 -23.66 18.03
CA LEU A 12 -32.17 -24.05 17.67
C LEU A 12 -31.33 -22.78 17.59
N ALA A 13 -30.54 -22.50 18.62
CA ALA A 13 -29.49 -21.49 18.57
C ALA A 13 -28.38 -22.02 17.65
N PHE A 14 -28.33 -21.53 16.41
CA PHE A 14 -27.14 -21.67 15.58
C PHE A 14 -26.05 -20.80 16.18
N SER A 15 -25.16 -21.40 16.93
CA SER A 15 -23.89 -20.78 17.28
C SER A 15 -23.08 -20.66 15.99
N LEU A 16 -23.10 -19.49 15.34
CA LEU A 16 -22.05 -19.14 14.42
C LEU A 16 -20.75 -19.02 15.23
N SER A 17 -19.98 -20.10 15.32
CA SER A 17 -18.58 -20.01 15.64
C SER A 17 -17.92 -19.28 14.47
N ALA A 18 -17.76 -17.96 14.59
CA ALA A 18 -16.84 -17.22 13.75
C ALA A 18 -15.46 -17.83 14.04
N GLY A 19 -15.02 -18.73 13.15
CA GLY A 19 -13.64 -19.21 13.15
C GLY A 19 -12.76 -17.97 13.08
N TYR A 20 -11.91 -17.80 14.06
CA TYR A 20 -10.92 -16.73 14.10
C TYR A 20 -9.96 -16.98 12.93
N GLU A 21 -10.24 -16.35 11.78
CA GLU A 21 -9.33 -16.40 10.63
C GLU A 21 -8.02 -15.73 11.08
N LYS A 22 -6.90 -16.45 10.96
CA LYS A 22 -5.57 -15.86 11.15
C LYS A 22 -5.35 -14.82 10.05
N GLY A 23 -5.54 -13.56 10.38
CA GLY A 23 -5.37 -12.44 9.45
C GLY A 23 -6.65 -11.60 9.27
N ASN A 24 -6.62 -10.71 8.30
CA ASN A 24 -7.75 -9.85 7.99
C ASN A 24 -8.78 -10.57 7.11
N SER A 25 -10.06 -10.23 7.29
CA SER A 25 -11.10 -10.79 6.44
C SER A 25 -10.95 -10.29 4.99
N LYS A 26 -11.41 -11.10 4.01
CA LYS A 26 -11.46 -10.71 2.60
C LYS A 26 -12.14 -9.34 2.38
N ALA A 27 -13.22 -9.06 3.11
CA ALA A 27 -13.92 -7.79 3.00
C ALA A 27 -13.08 -6.60 3.51
N TRP A 28 -12.32 -6.81 4.58
CA TRP A 28 -11.39 -5.82 5.11
C TRP A 28 -10.26 -5.55 4.11
N GLU A 29 -9.61 -6.60 3.58
CA GLU A 29 -8.54 -6.46 2.58
C GLU A 29 -9.03 -5.71 1.34
N ILE A 30 -10.21 -6.06 0.79
CA ILE A 30 -10.78 -5.35 -0.35
C ILE A 30 -10.97 -3.87 -0.03
N LYS A 31 -11.57 -3.55 1.12
CA LYS A 31 -11.83 -2.16 1.54
C LYS A 31 -10.53 -1.38 1.68
N VAL A 32 -9.57 -1.92 2.41
CA VAL A 32 -8.31 -1.23 2.72
C VAL A 32 -7.45 -1.06 1.47
N TYR A 33 -7.27 -2.12 0.68
CA TYR A 33 -6.39 -2.01 -0.48
C TYR A 33 -7.00 -1.14 -1.59
N SER A 34 -8.32 -1.18 -1.79
CA SER A 34 -8.95 -0.27 -2.75
C SER A 34 -8.86 1.20 -2.33
N SER A 35 -8.91 1.50 -1.03
CA SER A 35 -8.79 2.87 -0.53
C SER A 35 -7.35 3.42 -0.48
N ALA A 36 -6.36 2.64 -0.93
CA ALA A 36 -5.01 3.14 -1.17
C ALA A 36 -4.91 4.09 -2.39
N ALA A 37 -5.98 4.24 -3.16
CA ALA A 37 -6.13 5.22 -4.23
C ALA A 37 -7.48 5.95 -4.14
N PRO A 38 -7.68 7.06 -4.87
CA PRO A 38 -8.99 7.69 -4.99
C PRO A 38 -10.07 6.71 -5.47
N ALA A 39 -11.31 6.89 -5.01
CA ALA A 39 -12.41 5.96 -5.27
C ALA A 39 -12.62 5.65 -6.77
N TYR A 40 -12.50 6.65 -7.65
CA TYR A 40 -12.62 6.45 -9.11
C TYR A 40 -11.55 5.50 -9.69
N ILE A 41 -10.44 5.25 -8.98
CA ILE A 41 -9.45 4.23 -9.30
C ILE A 41 -9.73 2.97 -8.48
N GLY A 42 -9.73 3.08 -7.15
CA GLY A 42 -9.77 1.94 -6.25
C GLY A 42 -11.02 1.08 -6.38
N ASP A 43 -12.19 1.70 -6.62
CA ASP A 43 -13.46 0.96 -6.73
C ASP A 43 -13.51 0.02 -7.94
N ASN A 44 -12.76 0.34 -9.00
CA ASN A 44 -12.70 -0.44 -10.24
C ASN A 44 -11.38 -1.20 -10.43
N ALA A 45 -10.46 -1.14 -9.47
CA ALA A 45 -9.18 -1.82 -9.54
C ALA A 45 -9.30 -3.32 -9.24
N THR A 46 -8.39 -4.10 -9.79
CA THR A 46 -8.17 -5.48 -9.35
C THR A 46 -7.54 -5.47 -7.96
N ILE A 47 -8.12 -6.21 -7.02
CA ILE A 47 -7.60 -6.32 -5.65
C ILE A 47 -6.91 -7.68 -5.48
N ILE A 48 -5.63 -7.63 -5.10
CA ILE A 48 -4.85 -8.80 -4.74
C ILE A 48 -4.73 -8.82 -3.21
N GLY A 49 -5.09 -9.93 -2.59
CA GLY A 49 -4.96 -10.12 -1.15
C GLY A 49 -3.52 -10.40 -0.74
N ALA A 50 -3.23 -10.30 0.55
CA ALA A 50 -1.91 -10.58 1.12
C ALA A 50 -1.42 -12.02 0.83
N SER A 51 -2.33 -12.94 0.54
CA SER A 51 -2.02 -14.31 0.08
C SER A 51 -1.62 -14.41 -1.40
N GLY A 52 -1.59 -13.30 -2.13
CA GLY A 52 -1.37 -13.26 -3.59
C GLY A 52 -2.59 -13.65 -4.44
N LYS A 53 -3.73 -13.98 -3.83
CA LYS A 53 -4.96 -14.34 -4.55
C LYS A 53 -5.73 -13.12 -4.99
N VAL A 54 -6.40 -13.21 -6.16
CA VAL A 54 -7.34 -12.19 -6.62
C VAL A 54 -8.59 -12.23 -5.73
N LEU A 55 -8.83 -11.17 -4.97
CA LEU A 55 -10.00 -11.02 -4.12
C LEU A 55 -11.18 -10.38 -4.87
N ARG A 56 -10.88 -9.46 -5.80
CA ARG A 56 -11.84 -8.80 -6.70
C ARG A 56 -11.15 -8.55 -8.05
N LYS A 57 -11.80 -8.92 -9.16
CA LYS A 57 -11.38 -8.53 -10.51
C LYS A 57 -11.82 -7.10 -10.77
N GLY A 58 -10.93 -6.28 -11.30
CA GLY A 58 -11.20 -4.90 -11.73
C GLY A 58 -11.37 -4.78 -13.24
N THR A 59 -11.71 -3.56 -13.69
CA THR A 59 -11.99 -3.25 -15.09
C THR A 59 -11.19 -2.07 -15.64
N ASN A 60 -10.44 -1.36 -14.80
CA ASN A 60 -9.76 -0.11 -15.16
C ASN A 60 -8.24 -0.26 -15.38
N GLY A 61 -7.71 -1.49 -15.34
CA GLY A 61 -6.27 -1.76 -15.54
C GLY A 61 -5.39 -1.50 -14.31
N TRP A 62 -5.95 -0.96 -13.22
CA TRP A 62 -5.24 -0.78 -11.95
C TRP A 62 -5.26 -2.04 -11.09
N ARG A 63 -4.22 -2.21 -10.29
CA ARG A 63 -4.06 -3.31 -9.32
C ARG A 63 -3.69 -2.74 -7.97
N CYS A 64 -4.49 -3.06 -6.93
CA CYS A 64 -4.21 -2.68 -5.55
C CYS A 64 -3.86 -3.91 -4.72
N GLU A 65 -2.78 -3.82 -3.96
CA GLU A 65 -2.24 -4.91 -3.13
C GLU A 65 -1.42 -4.36 -1.96
N PRO A 66 -1.23 -5.13 -0.88
CA PRO A 66 -0.30 -4.74 0.17
C PRO A 66 1.15 -4.96 -0.29
N PHE A 67 2.06 -4.09 0.13
CA PHE A 67 3.50 -4.31 -0.08
C PHE A 67 4.14 -5.04 1.11
N MET A 68 3.51 -4.97 2.28
CA MET A 68 3.98 -5.70 3.46
C MET A 68 3.41 -7.13 3.50
N PRO A 69 4.21 -8.10 3.95
CA PRO A 69 3.69 -9.44 4.21
C PRO A 69 2.70 -9.43 5.37
N MET A 70 1.67 -10.27 5.29
CA MET A 70 0.68 -10.40 6.36
C MET A 70 1.35 -10.86 7.66
N PRO A 71 1.28 -10.08 8.75
CA PRO A 71 1.80 -10.50 10.04
C PRO A 71 0.91 -11.58 10.67
N GLU A 72 1.45 -12.31 11.65
CA GLU A 72 0.64 -13.19 12.47
C GLU A 72 -0.44 -12.40 13.20
N GLY A 73 -1.71 -12.79 13.04
CA GLY A 73 -2.86 -12.07 13.59
C GLY A 73 -3.42 -10.96 12.69
N GLY A 74 -2.85 -10.74 11.50
CA GLY A 74 -3.31 -9.73 10.54
C GLY A 74 -2.72 -8.33 10.77
N PHE A 75 -2.97 -7.43 9.82
CA PHE A 75 -2.62 -6.02 9.92
C PHE A 75 -3.52 -5.31 10.93
N LYS A 76 -2.99 -4.38 11.71
CA LYS A 76 -3.73 -3.61 12.72
C LYS A 76 -4.35 -2.35 12.13
N SER A 77 -3.74 -1.78 11.08
CA SER A 77 -4.19 -0.57 10.41
C SER A 77 -4.03 -0.67 8.89
N ALA A 78 -4.60 0.27 8.16
CA ALA A 78 -4.38 0.41 6.73
C ALA A 78 -2.92 0.77 6.42
N HIS A 79 -2.31 1.62 7.24
CA HIS A 79 -0.91 2.03 7.13
C HIS A 79 0.06 0.83 7.21
N ASP A 80 -0.16 -0.11 8.15
CA ASP A 80 0.69 -1.31 8.31
C ASP A 80 0.76 -2.17 7.04
N THR A 81 -0.22 -2.04 6.15
CA THR A 81 -0.25 -2.81 4.89
C THR A 81 0.71 -2.27 3.85
N ALA A 82 1.10 -0.98 3.95
CA ALA A 82 1.74 -0.23 2.88
C ALA A 82 1.04 -0.49 1.52
N ALA A 83 -0.31 -0.48 1.52
CA ALA A 83 -1.08 -0.84 0.34
C ALA A 83 -0.90 0.19 -0.77
N ALA A 84 -0.73 -0.31 -1.98
CA ALA A 84 -0.55 0.51 -3.16
C ALA A 84 -1.49 0.11 -4.28
N CYS A 85 -1.98 1.10 -5.04
CA CYS A 85 -2.66 0.91 -6.31
C CYS A 85 -1.74 1.34 -7.45
N SER A 86 -1.38 0.39 -8.30
CA SER A 86 -0.39 0.53 -9.37
C SER A 86 -1.03 0.34 -10.74
N ASP A 87 -0.61 1.12 -11.74
CA ASP A 87 -0.90 0.83 -13.13
C ASP A 87 -0.02 -0.30 -13.69
N LYS A 88 -0.19 -0.67 -14.97
CA LYS A 88 0.55 -1.79 -15.57
C LYS A 88 2.07 -1.57 -15.59
N ASN A 89 2.54 -0.33 -15.80
CA ASN A 89 3.95 -0.02 -15.88
C ASN A 89 4.59 -0.02 -14.48
N ALA A 90 3.89 0.53 -13.49
CA ALA A 90 4.32 0.47 -12.10
C ALA A 90 4.35 -0.97 -11.55
N VAL A 91 3.41 -1.82 -11.96
CA VAL A 91 3.47 -3.27 -11.66
C VAL A 91 4.70 -3.92 -12.30
N ALA A 92 5.05 -3.56 -13.54
CA ALA A 92 6.26 -4.05 -14.20
C ALA A 92 7.52 -3.60 -13.47
N TRP A 93 7.57 -2.32 -13.06
CA TRP A 93 8.65 -1.78 -12.23
C TRP A 93 8.81 -2.53 -10.91
N ALA A 94 7.71 -2.71 -10.16
CA ALA A 94 7.72 -3.42 -8.89
C ALA A 94 8.17 -4.88 -9.01
N ASN A 95 7.78 -5.56 -10.09
CA ASN A 95 8.23 -6.93 -10.38
C ASN A 95 9.73 -6.97 -10.69
N ALA A 96 10.26 -6.01 -11.45
CA ALA A 96 11.68 -5.91 -11.75
C ALA A 96 12.48 -5.64 -10.46
N TYR A 97 12.00 -4.72 -9.61
CA TYR A 97 12.59 -4.42 -8.29
C TYR A 97 12.67 -5.67 -7.41
N LYS A 98 11.55 -6.41 -7.26
CA LYS A 98 11.50 -7.67 -6.48
C LYS A 98 12.43 -8.74 -7.03
N ALA A 99 12.64 -8.77 -8.35
CA ALA A 99 13.50 -9.73 -9.02
C ALA A 99 14.98 -9.29 -9.11
N ASN A 100 15.32 -8.12 -8.57
CA ASN A 100 16.65 -7.49 -8.68
C ASN A 100 17.09 -7.31 -10.14
N LYS A 101 16.18 -6.84 -11.00
CA LYS A 101 16.42 -6.58 -12.42
C LYS A 101 16.16 -5.12 -12.74
N THR A 102 16.83 -4.58 -13.75
CA THR A 102 16.51 -3.26 -14.28
C THR A 102 15.08 -3.23 -14.82
N PRO A 103 14.24 -2.26 -14.40
CA PRO A 103 12.90 -2.12 -14.96
C PRO A 103 12.95 -1.76 -16.46
N GLU A 104 12.09 -2.41 -17.26
CA GLU A 104 11.83 -2.10 -18.65
C GLU A 104 10.35 -1.73 -18.79
N LEU A 105 10.06 -0.45 -19.06
CA LEU A 105 8.70 0.09 -19.06
C LEU A 105 8.28 0.54 -20.45
N GLU A 106 7.01 0.33 -20.83
CA GLU A 106 6.44 0.83 -22.08
C GLU A 106 6.16 2.34 -22.02
N ALA A 107 5.79 2.84 -20.85
CA ALA A 107 5.55 4.25 -20.52
C ALA A 107 5.86 4.47 -19.03
N ASP A 108 5.76 5.71 -18.57
CA ASP A 108 5.83 6.00 -17.13
C ASP A 108 4.77 5.22 -16.37
N GLY A 109 5.12 4.74 -15.18
CA GLY A 109 4.22 4.04 -14.28
C GLY A 109 3.78 4.92 -13.10
N TRP A 110 2.59 4.67 -12.58
CA TRP A 110 2.03 5.44 -11.48
C TRP A 110 1.56 4.56 -10.35
N ILE A 111 1.83 5.00 -9.12
CA ILE A 111 1.39 4.36 -7.89
C ILE A 111 0.71 5.37 -6.98
N TRP A 112 -0.39 4.96 -6.36
CA TRP A 112 -1.03 5.66 -5.25
C TRP A 112 -0.80 4.88 -3.97
N MET A 113 -0.44 5.58 -2.89
CA MET A 113 -0.31 5.05 -1.52
C MET A 113 -0.94 6.01 -0.52
N LEU A 114 -2.28 6.13 -0.53
CA LEU A 114 -3.01 7.08 0.33
C LEU A 114 -2.95 6.73 1.83
N HIS A 115 -2.54 5.51 2.16
CA HIS A 115 -2.31 5.09 3.54
C HIS A 115 -0.85 5.24 3.97
N GLY A 116 0.01 5.69 3.05
CA GLY A 116 1.44 5.77 3.30
C GLY A 116 2.14 4.41 3.33
N ASP A 117 3.37 4.41 3.83
CA ASP A 117 4.18 3.22 4.04
C ASP A 117 5.03 3.32 5.31
N LEU A 118 5.59 2.19 5.73
CA LEU A 118 6.43 2.09 6.93
C LEU A 118 7.85 2.66 6.71
N GLY A 119 8.09 3.25 5.55
CA GLY A 119 9.35 3.88 5.17
C GLY A 119 10.45 2.90 4.79
N VAL A 120 11.40 3.44 4.04
CA VAL A 120 12.67 2.81 3.68
C VAL A 120 13.75 3.88 3.60
N ASP A 121 15.02 3.49 3.54
CA ASP A 121 16.09 4.43 3.22
C ASP A 121 15.91 5.00 1.80
N ASN A 122 15.85 6.32 1.66
CA ASN A 122 15.55 7.00 0.40
C ASN A 122 16.68 6.91 -0.65
N PHE A 123 17.89 6.53 -0.24
CA PHE A 123 19.07 6.50 -1.11
C PHE A 123 19.45 5.10 -1.53
N THR A 124 19.17 4.09 -0.68
CA THR A 124 19.66 2.72 -0.86
C THR A 124 18.49 1.78 -1.13
N PRO A 125 18.28 1.30 -2.38
CA PRO A 125 17.28 0.27 -2.68
C PRO A 125 17.58 -1.02 -1.90
N TYR A 126 16.57 -1.86 -1.68
CA TYR A 126 16.65 -3.14 -0.93
C TYR A 126 16.93 -3.00 0.58
N THR A 127 16.95 -1.79 1.09
CA THR A 127 17.10 -1.57 2.52
C THR A 127 15.77 -1.82 3.21
N ASP A 128 15.76 -2.72 4.20
CA ASP A 128 14.61 -2.96 5.04
C ASP A 128 14.33 -1.72 5.90
N GLY A 129 13.19 -1.08 5.72
CA GLY A 129 12.79 0.12 6.45
C GLY A 129 12.82 -0.05 7.96
N GLN A 130 12.42 -1.22 8.46
CA GLN A 130 12.45 -1.54 9.89
C GLN A 130 13.88 -1.53 10.47
N LYS A 131 14.87 -2.03 9.69
CA LYS A 131 16.29 -2.02 10.08
C LYS A 131 16.92 -0.65 10.03
N ASN A 132 16.33 0.24 9.25
CA ASN A 132 16.83 1.61 9.05
C ASN A 132 16.02 2.66 9.84
N ALA A 133 15.08 2.24 10.67
CA ALA A 133 14.34 3.14 11.55
C ALA A 133 15.32 4.02 12.34
N GLY A 134 15.18 5.34 12.23
CA GLY A 134 16.10 6.32 12.79
C GLY A 134 17.30 6.69 11.91
N HIS A 135 17.47 6.08 10.73
CA HIS A 135 18.46 6.53 9.75
C HIS A 135 18.06 7.90 9.17
N LYS A 136 19.03 8.81 9.01
CA LYS A 136 18.77 10.20 8.53
C LYS A 136 18.14 10.30 7.14
N HIS A 137 18.20 9.24 6.34
CA HIS A 137 17.61 9.16 5.00
C HIS A 137 16.28 8.39 4.97
N PHE A 138 15.79 8.04 6.14
CA PHE A 138 14.54 7.31 6.31
C PHE A 138 13.38 8.27 6.52
N ILE A 139 12.23 7.95 5.92
CA ILE A 139 10.96 8.58 6.25
C ILE A 139 9.85 7.52 6.29
N GLU A 140 9.10 7.48 7.38
CA GLU A 140 7.81 6.80 7.47
C GLU A 140 6.76 7.75 6.90
N SER A 141 6.34 7.48 5.67
CA SER A 141 5.54 8.42 4.90
C SER A 141 4.04 8.20 5.07
N GLY A 142 3.29 9.31 5.10
CA GLY A 142 1.85 9.31 4.94
C GLY A 142 1.44 9.28 3.45
N ALA A 143 0.29 9.88 3.14
CA ALA A 143 -0.29 9.82 1.80
C ALA A 143 0.64 10.39 0.72
N HIS A 144 0.84 9.64 -0.35
CA HIS A 144 1.67 10.04 -1.48
C HIS A 144 1.30 9.34 -2.79
N MET A 145 1.85 9.87 -3.87
CA MET A 145 1.94 9.22 -5.17
C MET A 145 3.40 8.95 -5.52
N MET A 146 3.62 8.05 -6.47
CA MET A 146 4.93 7.82 -7.06
C MET A 146 4.85 7.78 -8.58
N LEU A 147 5.88 8.34 -9.24
CA LEU A 147 6.11 8.21 -10.67
C LEU A 147 7.33 7.31 -10.89
N MET A 148 7.14 6.18 -11.56
CA MET A 148 8.18 5.28 -12.04
C MET A 148 8.52 5.67 -13.48
N PRO A 149 9.64 6.37 -13.73
CA PRO A 149 9.92 6.90 -15.07
C PRO A 149 10.30 5.76 -16.01
N LYS A 150 9.80 5.84 -17.27
CA LYS A 150 10.29 5.00 -18.36
C LYS A 150 11.76 5.32 -18.67
N ASP A 151 12.10 6.60 -18.69
CA ASP A 151 13.48 7.07 -18.81
C ASP A 151 13.96 7.62 -17.47
N PRO A 152 14.84 6.90 -16.74
CA PRO A 152 15.41 7.38 -15.48
C PRO A 152 16.05 8.77 -15.55
N LYS A 153 16.56 9.18 -16.72
CA LYS A 153 17.19 10.49 -16.92
C LYS A 153 16.22 11.65 -16.81
N SER A 154 14.91 11.41 -17.01
CA SER A 154 13.89 12.45 -16.87
C SER A 154 13.81 13.04 -15.45
N LEU A 155 14.37 12.35 -14.46
CA LEU A 155 14.45 12.81 -13.08
C LEU A 155 15.83 13.43 -12.70
N GLU A 156 16.77 13.56 -13.66
CA GLU A 156 18.04 14.23 -13.42
C GLU A 156 17.79 15.70 -13.03
N GLY A 157 18.46 16.16 -11.97
CA GLY A 157 18.30 17.54 -11.45
C GLY A 157 17.17 17.74 -10.45
N GLN A 158 16.27 16.77 -10.27
CA GLN A 158 15.24 16.84 -9.23
C GLN A 158 15.87 16.70 -7.82
N SER A 159 15.23 17.34 -6.83
CA SER A 159 15.62 17.25 -5.43
C SER A 159 15.57 15.82 -4.90
N THR A 160 16.46 15.48 -3.96
CA THR A 160 16.37 14.26 -3.14
C THR A 160 15.94 14.56 -1.71
N ASP A 161 15.61 15.82 -1.42
CA ASP A 161 15.26 16.28 -0.09
C ASP A 161 13.75 16.07 0.17
N TYR A 162 13.44 15.08 0.98
CA TYR A 162 12.07 14.74 1.38
C TYR A 162 11.48 15.68 2.46
N THR A 163 12.30 16.61 2.99
CA THR A 163 11.87 17.55 4.04
C THR A 163 11.38 18.90 3.50
N ASN A 164 11.48 19.14 2.19
CA ASN A 164 11.14 20.43 1.59
C ASN A 164 9.65 20.61 1.22
N GLY A 165 8.82 19.59 1.44
CA GLY A 165 7.38 19.60 1.14
C GLY A 165 7.02 19.38 -0.33
N GLY A 166 7.98 19.41 -1.24
CA GLY A 166 7.77 19.19 -2.67
C GLY A 166 8.08 17.75 -3.12
N PRO A 167 7.86 17.43 -4.40
CA PRO A 167 8.31 16.16 -4.97
C PRO A 167 9.82 15.98 -4.83
N TYR A 168 10.25 14.75 -4.58
CA TYR A 168 11.66 14.40 -4.44
C TYR A 168 11.96 13.02 -5.02
N VAL A 169 13.23 12.78 -5.35
CA VAL A 169 13.68 11.54 -5.98
C VAL A 169 14.21 10.56 -4.95
N MET A 170 13.67 9.33 -4.96
CA MET A 170 14.22 8.19 -4.26
C MET A 170 15.15 7.37 -5.16
N PHE A 171 16.11 6.69 -4.56
CA PHE A 171 17.06 5.77 -5.19
C PHE A 171 17.82 6.39 -6.35
N LYS A 172 18.17 7.68 -6.26
CA LYS A 172 18.92 8.42 -7.28
C LYS A 172 20.19 7.68 -7.68
N GLY A 173 20.45 7.59 -8.98
CA GLY A 173 21.63 6.92 -9.52
C GLY A 173 21.52 5.39 -9.58
N THR A 174 20.35 4.82 -9.30
CA THR A 174 20.08 3.40 -9.42
C THR A 174 19.06 3.11 -10.52
N PRO A 175 18.92 1.86 -10.99
CA PRO A 175 17.85 1.48 -11.93
C PRO A 175 16.44 1.65 -11.38
N TYR A 176 16.31 1.86 -10.08
CA TYR A 176 15.02 1.95 -9.37
C TYR A 176 14.65 3.38 -9.01
N VAL A 177 15.34 4.36 -9.59
CA VAL A 177 15.00 5.77 -9.39
C VAL A 177 13.54 6.04 -9.70
N HIS A 178 12.87 6.79 -8.80
CA HIS A 178 11.48 7.19 -8.96
C HIS A 178 11.21 8.51 -8.23
N LEU A 179 10.12 9.17 -8.59
CA LEU A 179 9.71 10.43 -7.97
C LEU A 179 8.63 10.17 -6.92
N MET A 180 8.88 10.61 -5.71
CA MET A 180 7.90 10.70 -4.63
C MET A 180 7.16 12.03 -4.74
N ILE A 181 5.84 12.00 -4.61
CA ILE A 181 4.95 13.16 -4.68
C ILE A 181 4.14 13.20 -3.39
N PRO A 182 4.59 13.95 -2.38
CA PRO A 182 3.87 14.12 -1.12
C PRO A 182 2.45 14.67 -1.36
N LEU A 183 1.49 14.15 -0.61
CA LEU A 183 0.11 14.62 -0.58
C LEU A 183 -0.20 15.14 0.84
N GLU A 184 -1.41 15.66 1.04
CA GLU A 184 -1.88 16.03 2.37
C GLU A 184 -1.76 14.84 3.35
N GLY A 185 -1.18 15.08 4.53
CA GLY A 185 -0.90 14.05 5.52
C GLY A 185 0.41 13.28 5.30
N TYR A 186 1.27 13.70 4.36
CA TYR A 186 2.54 13.01 4.06
C TYR A 186 3.44 12.88 5.29
N TYR A 187 3.46 13.88 6.17
CA TYR A 187 4.31 13.91 7.38
C TYR A 187 3.57 13.48 8.66
N ASP A 188 2.36 12.91 8.58
CA ASP A 188 1.57 12.57 9.76
C ASP A 188 2.24 11.54 10.68
N TYR A 189 3.09 10.66 10.11
CA TYR A 189 3.81 9.63 10.87
C TYR A 189 5.20 10.08 11.32
N GLN A 190 5.76 11.12 10.70
CA GLN A 190 7.07 11.67 11.01
C GLN A 190 7.04 13.21 10.91
N PRO A 191 6.29 13.89 11.81
CA PRO A 191 6.05 15.33 11.70
C PRO A 191 7.30 16.20 11.84
N GLU A 192 8.36 15.69 12.48
CA GLU A 192 9.66 16.37 12.57
C GLU A 192 10.38 16.49 11.22
N ALA A 193 10.01 15.70 10.22
CA ALA A 193 10.52 15.82 8.86
C ALA A 193 9.78 16.88 8.04
N SER A 194 8.69 17.47 8.57
CA SER A 194 7.89 18.48 7.88
C SER A 194 8.67 19.79 7.71
N PRO A 195 8.53 20.50 6.57
CA PRO A 195 9.13 21.83 6.37
C PRO A 195 8.66 22.89 7.38
N HIS A 196 7.58 22.65 8.09
CA HIS A 196 7.05 23.56 9.14
C HIS A 196 7.60 23.27 10.54
N SER A 197 8.45 22.27 10.72
CA SER A 197 9.03 21.89 12.01
C SER A 197 10.37 22.58 12.33
N HIS A 198 10.81 23.53 11.47
CA HIS A 198 12.08 24.27 11.57
C HIS A 198 11.87 25.75 11.87
#